data_f58283254cb751314134c8a44c937040
#
_entry.id   f58283254cb751314134c8a44c937040
#
_cell.length_a   1.000
_cell.length_b   1.000
_cell.length_c   1.000
_cell.angle_alpha   90.00
_cell.angle_beta   90.00
_cell.angle_gamma   90.00
#
_symmetry.space_group_name_H-M   'P 1'
#
loop_
_entity.id
_entity.type
_entity.pdbx_description
1 polymer ?
#
loop_
_entity_poly.entity_id
_entity_poly.type
_entity_poly.pdbx_seq_one_letter_code
_entity_poly.pdbx_strand_id
1 'polypeptide(L)'
;MNLLVIGEEAHLQECQNKFGYHHYTLEHDHREAQRFVSGSDLIFDFELEEEPAQVEIYANRPEATVFVNTAKISLAGLSKLADHHIKARLFGFNGLPTFVNRPVFEVSLLHEADKPLLDSLCKKLNTEYQLVNDRVGMVTPRIVAMIINEAYYTAME
;
A
#
# COMPACT_ATOMS: atom_id res chain seq x y z
N MET A 1 -0.32 -14.97 10.01
CA MET A 1 -0.09 -13.54 10.32
C MET A 1 -1.43 -12.87 10.58
N ASN A 2 -1.44 -11.86 11.45
CA ASN A 2 -2.59 -10.98 11.68
C ASN A 2 -2.45 -9.79 10.73
N LEU A 3 -3.34 -9.70 9.76
CA LEU A 3 -3.34 -8.65 8.73
C LEU A 3 -4.51 -7.70 8.99
N LEU A 4 -4.21 -6.41 9.13
CA LEU A 4 -5.21 -5.36 9.17
C LEU A 4 -5.35 -4.77 7.76
N VAL A 5 -6.58 -4.71 7.26
CA VAL A 5 -6.94 -4.03 6.02
C VAL A 5 -7.77 -2.81 6.39
N ILE A 6 -7.32 -1.63 5.98
CA ILE A 6 -8.07 -0.38 6.11
C ILE A 6 -8.60 -0.03 4.73
N GLY A 7 -9.92 -0.10 4.56
CA GLY A 7 -10.56 0.10 3.28
C GLY A 7 -11.93 -0.57 3.17
N GLU A 8 -12.32 -0.89 1.96
CA GLU A 8 -13.60 -1.49 1.64
C GLU A 8 -13.52 -3.03 1.58
N GLU A 9 -14.68 -3.70 1.59
CA GLU A 9 -14.77 -5.16 1.44
C GLU A 9 -14.06 -5.69 0.19
N ALA A 10 -14.09 -4.92 -0.91
CA ALA A 10 -13.38 -5.26 -2.15
C ALA A 10 -11.86 -5.34 -1.95
N HIS A 11 -11.29 -4.43 -1.15
CA HIS A 11 -9.86 -4.43 -0.83
C HIS A 11 -9.48 -5.65 0.02
N LEU A 12 -10.32 -6.02 1.00
CA LEU A 12 -10.15 -7.24 1.77
C LEU A 12 -10.15 -8.47 0.85
N GLN A 13 -11.11 -8.55 -0.06
CA GLN A 13 -11.22 -9.67 -0.99
C GLN A 13 -9.99 -9.78 -1.91
N GLU A 14 -9.45 -8.64 -2.38
CA GLU A 14 -8.22 -8.64 -3.17
C GLU A 14 -7.01 -9.13 -2.35
N CYS A 15 -6.88 -8.70 -1.10
CA CYS A 15 -5.83 -9.18 -0.20
C CYS A 15 -5.94 -10.69 0.05
N GLN A 16 -7.14 -11.18 0.32
CA GLN A 16 -7.39 -12.62 0.54
C GLN A 16 -7.06 -13.46 -0.70
N ASN A 17 -7.46 -12.99 -1.87
CA ASN A 17 -7.16 -13.65 -3.15
C ASN A 17 -5.67 -13.66 -3.46
N LYS A 18 -4.96 -12.57 -3.13
CA LYS A 18 -3.54 -12.43 -3.40
C LYS A 18 -2.67 -13.20 -2.42
N PHE A 19 -2.92 -13.06 -1.11
CA PHE A 19 -2.03 -13.52 -0.05
C PHE A 19 -2.52 -14.82 0.63
N GLY A 20 -3.76 -15.24 0.38
CA GLY A 20 -4.29 -16.50 0.87
C GLY A 20 -4.67 -16.49 2.35
N TYR A 21 -4.44 -17.61 3.04
CA TYR A 21 -4.89 -17.82 4.41
C TYR A 21 -4.06 -17.08 5.43
N HIS A 22 -4.62 -15.97 5.94
CA HIS A 22 -4.16 -15.22 7.10
C HIS A 22 -5.35 -14.88 7.99
N HIS A 23 -5.09 -14.36 9.18
CA HIS A 23 -6.15 -13.79 10.01
C HIS A 23 -6.32 -12.32 9.60
N TYR A 24 -7.46 -11.99 9.00
CA TYR A 24 -7.74 -10.65 8.51
C TYR A 24 -8.70 -9.92 9.45
N THR A 25 -8.42 -8.65 9.68
CA THR A 25 -9.32 -7.68 10.28
C THR A 25 -9.56 -6.58 9.26
N LEU A 26 -10.83 -6.23 9.01
CA LEU A 26 -11.22 -5.13 8.13
C LEU A 26 -11.73 -3.97 8.97
N GLU A 27 -11.24 -2.79 8.69
CA GLU A 27 -11.74 -1.52 9.22
C GLU A 27 -11.91 -0.53 8.08
N HIS A 28 -13.00 0.26 8.15
CA HIS A 28 -13.36 1.18 7.07
C HIS A 28 -12.74 2.56 7.23
N ASP A 29 -12.25 2.88 8.42
CA ASP A 29 -11.61 4.15 8.71
C ASP A 29 -10.44 4.02 9.70
N HIS A 30 -9.57 5.02 9.72
CA HIS A 30 -8.38 5.05 10.55
C HIS A 30 -8.67 5.16 12.05
N ARG A 31 -9.79 5.77 12.42
CA ARG A 31 -10.18 5.97 13.83
C ARG A 31 -10.46 4.62 14.50
N GLU A 32 -11.21 3.76 13.83
CA GLU A 32 -11.51 2.42 14.31
C GLU A 32 -10.27 1.51 14.18
N ALA A 33 -9.54 1.63 13.07
CA ALA A 33 -8.32 0.85 12.80
C ALA A 33 -7.22 1.06 13.84
N GLN A 34 -7.13 2.25 14.44
CA GLN A 34 -6.10 2.59 15.43
C GLN A 34 -5.99 1.58 16.59
N ARG A 35 -7.10 0.94 16.96
CA ARG A 35 -7.16 -0.07 18.02
C ARG A 35 -6.44 -1.37 17.68
N PHE A 36 -6.33 -1.67 16.39
CA PHE A 36 -5.78 -2.93 15.88
C PHE A 36 -4.33 -2.80 15.40
N VAL A 37 -3.81 -1.58 15.24
CA VAL A 37 -2.45 -1.33 14.72
C VAL A 37 -1.40 -2.11 15.50
N SER A 38 -1.40 -2.05 16.84
CA SER A 38 -0.39 -2.73 17.66
C SER A 38 -0.54 -4.25 17.72
N GLY A 39 -1.71 -4.78 17.36
CA GLY A 39 -1.98 -6.22 17.33
C GLY A 39 -1.77 -6.87 15.97
N SER A 40 -1.44 -6.09 14.95
CA SER A 40 -1.29 -6.54 13.58
C SER A 40 0.18 -6.75 13.22
N ASP A 41 0.47 -7.87 12.57
CA ASP A 41 1.81 -8.16 12.03
C ASP A 41 2.10 -7.30 10.80
N LEU A 42 1.05 -6.94 10.05
CA LEU A 42 1.13 -6.17 8.82
C LEU A 42 -0.20 -5.45 8.56
N ILE A 43 -0.11 -4.25 8.03
CA ILE A 43 -1.26 -3.39 7.71
C ILE A 43 -1.26 -3.09 6.21
N PHE A 44 -2.41 -3.22 5.56
CA PHE A 44 -2.68 -2.72 4.21
C PHE A 44 -3.65 -1.55 4.31
N ASP A 45 -3.15 -0.35 4.06
CA ASP A 45 -3.92 0.89 4.16
C ASP A 45 -4.24 1.42 2.76
N PHE A 46 -5.49 1.24 2.34
CA PHE A 46 -5.99 1.68 1.05
C PHE A 46 -6.53 3.12 1.10
N GLU A 47 -6.86 3.63 2.29
CA GLU A 47 -7.57 4.89 2.47
C GLU A 47 -6.65 6.08 2.77
N LEU A 48 -5.38 5.82 3.11
CA LEU A 48 -4.47 6.88 3.51
C LEU A 48 -4.22 7.93 2.41
N GLU A 49 -4.34 7.55 1.14
CA GLU A 49 -4.21 8.48 0.03
C GLU A 49 -5.37 9.50 -0.07
N GLU A 50 -6.54 9.16 0.47
CA GLU A 50 -7.71 10.07 0.53
C GLU A 50 -7.64 10.99 1.76
N GLU A 51 -7.07 10.51 2.87
CA GLU A 51 -6.91 11.24 4.11
C GLU A 51 -5.45 11.21 4.61
N PRO A 52 -4.50 11.84 3.91
CA PRO A 52 -3.06 11.73 4.21
C PRO A 52 -2.66 12.15 5.62
N ALA A 53 -3.42 13.05 6.26
CA ALA A 53 -3.18 13.47 7.65
C ALA A 53 -3.33 12.31 8.66
N GLN A 54 -4.09 11.26 8.31
CA GLN A 54 -4.24 10.07 9.15
C GLN A 54 -2.96 9.24 9.30
N VAL A 55 -1.91 9.56 8.54
CA VAL A 55 -0.58 8.93 8.72
C VAL A 55 -0.05 9.08 10.15
N GLU A 56 -0.56 10.06 10.90
CA GLU A 56 -0.21 10.28 12.31
C GLU A 56 -0.54 9.08 13.22
N ILE A 57 -1.49 8.21 12.86
CA ILE A 57 -1.76 6.98 13.64
C ILE A 57 -0.54 6.06 13.71
N TYR A 58 0.39 6.20 12.76
CA TYR A 58 1.64 5.42 12.66
C TYR A 58 2.86 6.14 13.22
N ALA A 59 2.76 7.44 13.59
CA ALA A 59 3.89 8.28 13.97
C ALA A 59 4.70 7.69 15.14
N ASN A 60 4.02 7.19 16.17
CA ASN A 60 4.66 6.65 17.37
C ASN A 60 4.58 5.11 17.47
N ARG A 61 4.59 4.42 16.33
CA ARG A 61 4.43 2.96 16.22
C ARG A 61 5.62 2.31 15.50
N PRO A 62 6.82 2.26 16.12
CA PRO A 62 8.01 1.69 15.47
C PRO A 62 7.86 0.20 15.14
N GLU A 63 6.94 -0.49 15.81
CA GLU A 63 6.59 -1.89 15.57
C GLU A 63 5.70 -2.07 14.33
N ALA A 64 4.96 -1.04 13.92
CA ALA A 64 4.03 -1.15 12.83
C ALA A 64 4.75 -1.23 11.47
N THR A 65 4.25 -2.12 10.64
CA THR A 65 4.66 -2.28 9.25
C THR A 65 3.44 -2.09 8.38
N VAL A 66 3.49 -1.10 7.49
CA VAL A 66 2.33 -0.64 6.74
C VAL A 66 2.63 -0.61 5.25
N PHE A 67 1.83 -1.32 4.46
CA PHE A 67 1.70 -1.08 3.03
C PHE A 67 0.63 -0.02 2.81
N VAL A 68 1.03 1.08 2.18
CA VAL A 68 0.18 2.25 1.91
C VAL A 68 -0.13 2.32 0.42
N ASN A 69 -1.39 2.51 0.07
CA ASN A 69 -1.76 2.80 -1.31
C ASN A 69 -1.12 4.12 -1.77
N THR A 70 -0.27 4.05 -2.77
CA THR A 70 0.47 5.20 -3.33
C THR A 70 0.05 5.55 -4.76
N ALA A 71 -1.21 5.27 -5.11
CA ALA A 71 -1.73 5.62 -6.42
C ALA A 71 -1.85 7.15 -6.61
N LYS A 72 -2.22 7.90 -5.56
CA LYS A 72 -2.39 9.36 -5.61
C LYS A 72 -1.33 10.15 -4.86
N ILE A 73 -0.58 9.53 -3.95
CA ILE A 73 0.46 10.18 -3.15
C ILE A 73 1.68 9.28 -3.03
N SER A 74 2.90 9.84 -3.04
CA SER A 74 4.12 9.08 -2.78
C SER A 74 4.41 8.95 -1.28
N LEU A 75 5.23 7.97 -0.87
CA LEU A 75 5.69 7.83 0.51
C LEU A 75 6.44 9.09 0.98
N ALA A 76 7.27 9.66 0.11
CA ALA A 76 7.96 10.92 0.40
C ALA A 76 6.98 12.08 0.58
N GLY A 77 5.87 12.09 -0.17
CA GLY A 77 4.79 13.05 -0.01
C GLY A 77 4.10 12.92 1.34
N LEU A 78 3.73 11.69 1.73
CA LEU A 78 3.14 11.39 3.04
C LEU A 78 4.05 11.82 4.19
N SER A 79 5.34 11.49 4.12
CA SER A 79 6.31 11.85 5.17
C SER A 79 6.47 13.36 5.34
N LYS A 80 6.23 14.16 4.30
CA LYS A 80 6.27 15.63 4.38
C LYS A 80 5.00 16.25 4.98
N LEU A 81 3.88 15.54 4.88
CA LEU A 81 2.59 16.01 5.42
C LEU A 81 2.43 15.65 6.89
N ALA A 82 3.20 14.69 7.39
CA ALA A 82 3.17 14.32 8.80
C ALA A 82 3.76 15.45 9.66
N ASP A 83 3.07 15.79 10.74
CA ASP A 83 3.54 16.76 11.74
C ASP A 83 4.72 16.21 12.55
N HIS A 84 4.82 14.89 12.64
CA HIS A 84 5.87 14.18 13.39
C HIS A 84 6.60 13.19 12.51
N HIS A 85 7.84 12.86 12.90
CA HIS A 85 8.59 11.80 12.24
C HIS A 85 7.86 10.45 12.39
N ILE A 86 7.50 9.84 11.26
CA ILE A 86 6.84 8.52 11.23
C ILE A 86 7.85 7.44 11.61
N LYS A 87 7.60 6.74 12.71
CA LYS A 87 8.46 5.65 13.20
C LYS A 87 8.11 4.29 12.60
N ALA A 88 6.89 4.14 12.11
CA ALA A 88 6.46 2.93 11.41
C ALA A 88 7.26 2.70 10.13
N ARG A 89 7.36 1.44 9.70
CA ARG A 89 7.92 1.06 8.40
C ARG A 89 6.85 1.19 7.33
N LEU A 90 7.03 2.12 6.40
CA LEU A 90 6.09 2.37 5.31
C LEU A 90 6.61 1.82 3.99
N PHE A 91 5.79 1.04 3.32
CA PHE A 91 5.98 0.54 1.96
C PHE A 91 4.85 1.05 1.08
N GLY A 92 5.15 1.55 -0.11
CA GLY A 92 4.12 1.91 -1.06
C GLY A 92 3.68 0.71 -1.87
N PHE A 93 2.39 0.62 -2.19
CA PHE A 93 1.86 -0.36 -3.12
C PHE A 93 0.79 0.25 -4.02
N ASN A 94 0.42 -0.49 -5.08
CA ASN A 94 -0.64 -0.08 -5.98
C ASN A 94 -1.96 -0.69 -5.52
N GLY A 95 -2.77 0.12 -4.83
CA GLY A 95 -4.08 -0.26 -4.29
C GLY A 95 -5.26 0.05 -5.21
N LEU A 96 -5.02 0.41 -6.49
CA LEU A 96 -6.12 0.57 -7.43
C LEU A 96 -6.86 -0.76 -7.63
N PRO A 97 -8.18 -0.73 -7.89
CA PRO A 97 -8.98 -1.94 -8.10
C PRO A 97 -8.32 -2.92 -9.10
N THR A 98 -8.24 -4.19 -8.74
CA THR A 98 -7.62 -5.29 -9.48
C THR A 98 -6.09 -5.30 -9.55
N PHE A 99 -5.38 -4.29 -9.00
CA PHE A 99 -3.93 -4.23 -9.11
C PHE A 99 -3.21 -5.02 -8.01
N VAL A 100 -3.79 -5.18 -6.83
CA VAL A 100 -3.21 -5.99 -5.75
C VAL A 100 -3.13 -7.45 -6.17
N ASN A 101 -4.17 -7.97 -6.80
CA ASN A 101 -4.28 -9.38 -7.18
C ASN A 101 -3.59 -9.71 -8.52
N ARG A 102 -2.62 -8.91 -8.97
CA ARG A 102 -1.81 -9.22 -10.16
C ARG A 102 -0.66 -10.16 -9.80
N PRO A 103 -0.12 -10.92 -10.79
CA PRO A 103 1.01 -11.81 -10.54
C PRO A 103 2.19 -11.09 -9.89
N VAL A 104 2.54 -9.91 -10.37
CA VAL A 104 3.62 -9.08 -9.84
C VAL A 104 3.03 -7.97 -8.97
N PHE A 105 3.46 -7.92 -7.71
CA PHE A 105 3.09 -6.91 -6.73
C PHE A 105 4.09 -5.75 -6.77
N GLU A 106 3.66 -4.58 -7.24
CA GLU A 106 4.51 -3.40 -7.27
C GLU A 106 4.65 -2.81 -5.87
N VAL A 107 5.90 -2.59 -5.44
CA VAL A 107 6.20 -2.03 -4.11
C VAL A 107 7.26 -0.95 -4.24
N SER A 108 7.09 0.15 -3.51
CA SER A 108 8.11 1.19 -3.35
C SER A 108 8.61 1.26 -1.91
N LEU A 109 9.83 1.77 -1.75
CA LEU A 109 10.49 1.99 -0.47
C LEU A 109 10.73 3.48 -0.26
N LEU A 110 10.65 3.91 1.00
CA LEU A 110 11.15 5.22 1.41
C LEU A 110 12.67 5.15 1.72
N HIS A 111 13.11 4.05 2.34
CA HIS A 111 14.50 3.83 2.74
C HIS A 111 14.99 2.48 2.23
N GLU A 112 16.11 2.46 1.54
CA GLU A 112 16.77 1.23 1.05
C GLU A 112 17.09 0.23 2.17
N ALA A 113 17.34 0.72 3.38
CA ALA A 113 17.60 -0.11 4.56
C ALA A 113 16.42 -1.04 4.92
N ASP A 114 15.21 -0.75 4.46
CA ASP A 114 14.01 -1.56 4.74
C ASP A 114 13.83 -2.71 3.74
N LYS A 115 14.66 -2.80 2.69
CA LYS A 115 14.59 -3.86 1.69
C LYS A 115 14.65 -5.28 2.27
N PRO A 116 15.53 -5.62 3.21
CA PRO A 116 15.56 -6.96 3.80
C PRO A 116 14.26 -7.31 4.55
N LEU A 117 13.62 -6.33 5.17
CA LEU A 117 12.31 -6.51 5.81
C LEU A 117 11.24 -6.80 4.75
N LEU A 118 11.21 -6.03 3.66
CA LEU A 118 10.30 -6.25 2.54
C LEU A 118 10.46 -7.66 1.95
N ASP A 119 11.70 -8.12 1.69
CA ASP A 119 11.99 -9.46 1.21
C ASP A 119 11.39 -10.54 2.13
N SER A 120 11.57 -10.38 3.44
CA SER A 120 11.01 -11.29 4.45
C SER A 120 9.48 -11.29 4.46
N LEU A 121 8.86 -10.12 4.35
CA LEU A 121 7.39 -9.98 4.34
C LEU A 121 6.78 -10.60 3.09
N CYS A 122 7.28 -10.30 1.91
CA CYS A 122 6.78 -10.85 0.65
C CYS A 122 6.94 -12.37 0.60
N LYS A 123 8.03 -12.92 1.17
CA LYS A 123 8.19 -14.36 1.34
C LYS A 123 7.13 -14.96 2.26
N LYS A 124 6.82 -14.31 3.40
CA LYS A 124 5.76 -14.76 4.32
C LYS A 124 4.36 -14.66 3.71
N LEU A 125 4.14 -13.67 2.85
CA LEU A 125 2.90 -13.49 2.08
C LEU A 125 2.82 -14.40 0.85
N ASN A 126 3.87 -15.19 0.59
CA ASN A 126 3.98 -16.05 -0.59
C ASN A 126 3.72 -15.30 -1.91
N THR A 127 4.26 -14.10 -2.03
CA THR A 127 4.11 -13.25 -3.21
C THR A 127 5.44 -12.79 -3.75
N GLU A 128 5.54 -12.73 -5.09
CA GLU A 128 6.63 -12.04 -5.75
C GLU A 128 6.33 -10.55 -5.84
N TYR A 129 7.36 -9.73 -5.77
CA TYR A 129 7.21 -8.29 -5.91
C TYR A 129 8.23 -7.69 -6.87
N GLN A 130 7.89 -6.55 -7.43
CA GLN A 130 8.79 -5.70 -8.20
C GLN A 130 9.00 -4.40 -7.45
N LEU A 131 10.26 -4.14 -7.10
CA LEU A 131 10.62 -2.85 -6.53
C LEU A 131 10.57 -1.77 -7.60
N VAL A 132 9.83 -0.71 -7.33
CA VAL A 132 9.68 0.44 -8.20
C VAL A 132 10.02 1.72 -7.43
N ASN A 133 10.33 2.79 -8.17
CA ASN A 133 10.60 4.09 -7.55
C ASN A 133 9.34 4.64 -6.86
N ASP A 134 9.54 5.32 -5.73
CA ASP A 134 8.46 6.01 -5.00
C ASP A 134 7.95 7.21 -5.81
N ARG A 135 6.94 6.94 -6.64
CA ARG A 135 6.27 7.93 -7.51
C ARG A 135 4.77 7.71 -7.51
N VAL A 136 4.02 8.80 -7.53
CA VAL A 136 2.56 8.76 -7.69
C VAL A 136 2.17 7.93 -8.91
N GLY A 137 1.22 7.01 -8.71
CA GLY A 137 0.71 6.12 -9.75
C GLY A 137 1.64 4.96 -10.11
N MET A 138 2.78 4.81 -9.43
CA MET A 138 3.75 3.72 -9.62
C MET A 138 4.10 3.48 -11.10
N VAL A 139 4.27 2.24 -11.59
CA VAL A 139 4.67 1.95 -12.97
C VAL A 139 3.48 1.49 -13.81
N THR A 140 2.84 0.40 -13.43
CA THR A 140 1.79 -0.22 -14.26
C THR A 140 0.60 0.70 -14.55
N PRO A 141 0.00 1.44 -13.60
CA PRO A 141 -1.09 2.37 -13.89
C PRO A 141 -0.69 3.48 -14.87
N ARG A 142 0.55 3.97 -14.77
CA ARG A 142 1.06 5.01 -15.67
C ARG A 142 1.21 4.51 -17.10
N ILE A 143 1.73 3.28 -17.27
CA ILE A 143 1.82 2.65 -18.60
C ILE A 143 0.43 2.43 -19.19
N VAL A 144 -0.51 1.91 -18.41
CA VAL A 144 -1.90 1.70 -18.86
C VAL A 144 -2.54 3.03 -19.28
N ALA A 145 -2.38 4.09 -18.48
CA ALA A 145 -2.89 5.42 -18.84
C ALA A 145 -2.28 5.95 -20.14
N MET A 146 -0.99 5.74 -20.36
CA MET A 146 -0.33 6.13 -21.62
C MET A 146 -0.88 5.35 -22.83
N ILE A 147 -1.10 4.04 -22.69
CA ILE A 147 -1.68 3.20 -23.74
C ILE A 147 -3.11 3.66 -24.07
N ILE A 148 -3.92 3.96 -23.07
CA ILE A 148 -5.28 4.46 -23.26
C ILE A 148 -5.27 5.80 -23.99
N ASN A 149 -4.39 6.73 -23.60
CA ASN A 149 -4.26 8.01 -24.25
C ASN A 149 -3.85 7.86 -25.74
N GLU A 150 -2.87 7.02 -26.03
CA GLU A 150 -2.42 6.75 -27.40
C GLU A 150 -3.52 6.13 -28.26
N ALA A 151 -4.25 5.14 -27.71
CA ALA A 151 -5.39 4.53 -28.39
C ALA A 151 -6.49 5.55 -28.69
N TYR A 152 -6.74 6.48 -27.76
CA TYR A 152 -7.73 7.53 -27.93
C TYR A 152 -7.33 8.50 -29.06
N TYR A 153 -6.09 8.97 -29.09
CA TYR A 153 -5.58 9.85 -30.14
C TYR A 153 -5.65 9.17 -31.52
N THR A 154 -5.23 7.91 -31.62
CA THR A 154 -5.31 7.13 -32.87
C THR A 154 -6.75 6.97 -33.36
N ALA A 155 -7.72 6.84 -32.47
CA ALA A 155 -9.14 6.72 -32.83
C ALA A 155 -9.76 8.05 -33.30
N MET A 156 -9.11 9.19 -33.04
CA MET A 156 -9.57 10.53 -33.47
C MET A 156 -9.02 10.96 -34.82
N GLU A 157 -8.00 10.29 -35.37
CA GLU A 157 -7.45 10.47 -36.71
C GLU A 157 -8.26 9.73 -37.78
#